data_39efbeaa01f353df3e992021560736f7
#
_entry.id   39efbeaa01f353df3e992021560736f7
#
_cell.length_a   1.000
_cell.length_b   1.000
_cell.length_c   1.000
_cell.angle_alpha   90.00
_cell.angle_beta   90.00
_cell.angle_gamma   90.00
#
_symmetry.space_group_name_H-M   'P 1'
#
loop_
_entity.id
_entity.type
_entity.pdbx_description
1 polymer ?
#
loop_
_entity_poly.entity_id
_entity_poly.type
_entity_poly.pdbx_seq_one_letter_code
_entity_poly.pdbx_strand_id
1 'polypeptide(L)'
;LDANERPYDNGVNRYPDPHQRALKALIAELKDVDAGRIFIGNGSDEAIDLAFRIFCRPGLDNAVSIAPTYGMYRVAAATNDVQMREVPLGAGYSLPVGALLAAADEYTKLMWLCSPNNPTGNAFPAQEIESLLRRFDGIVVLDEAYIDFADGGGFLPRLGEFPNLIVLQTLSKAWGMAGLRLGLAFASEEIAGLFGRVKYPYNINTLTQRAVAESLRRDISAEVAAIRAERSRLASALAAC
;
A
#
# COMPACT_ATOMS: atom_id res chain seq x y z
N LEU A 1 30.29 -15.02 9.01
CA LEU A 1 30.61 -16.37 8.46
C LEU A 1 29.36 -17.18 8.10
N ASP A 2 28.19 -16.76 8.49
CA ASP A 2 26.93 -17.50 8.28
C ASP A 2 26.38 -17.41 6.85
N ALA A 3 26.67 -16.30 6.12
CA ALA A 3 26.15 -16.07 4.78
C ALA A 3 27.18 -16.35 3.65
N ASN A 4 28.39 -16.79 3.97
CA ASN A 4 29.48 -17.09 3.04
C ASN A 4 29.78 -15.96 2.03
N GLU A 5 29.62 -14.72 2.45
CA GLU A 5 29.88 -13.55 1.62
C GLU A 5 31.38 -13.37 1.35
N ARG A 6 31.69 -12.81 0.18
CA ARG A 6 33.07 -12.48 -0.18
C ARG A 6 33.65 -11.48 0.84
N PRO A 7 34.84 -11.71 1.43
CA PRO A 7 35.36 -10.89 2.51
C PRO A 7 35.89 -9.51 2.06
N TYR A 8 36.23 -9.37 0.77
CA TYR A 8 36.80 -8.13 0.22
C TYR A 8 35.72 -7.12 -0.09
N ASP A 9 35.80 -5.94 0.53
CA ASP A 9 34.81 -4.89 0.35
C ASP A 9 34.87 -4.29 -1.06
N ASN A 10 33.69 -4.18 -1.70
CA ASN A 10 33.47 -3.48 -2.96
C ASN A 10 32.23 -2.58 -2.88
N GLY A 11 31.75 -2.29 -1.67
CA GLY A 11 30.58 -1.46 -1.40
C GLY A 11 29.23 -2.19 -1.50
N VAL A 12 29.21 -3.40 -2.05
CA VAL A 12 27.97 -4.21 -2.25
C VAL A 12 28.17 -5.70 -1.97
N ASN A 13 29.32 -6.09 -1.38
CA ASN A 13 29.66 -7.48 -1.11
C ASN A 13 28.93 -8.06 0.11
N ARG A 14 28.20 -7.24 0.87
CA ARG A 14 27.45 -7.68 2.05
C ARG A 14 25.94 -7.62 1.80
N TYR A 15 25.23 -8.61 2.31
CA TYR A 15 23.78 -8.55 2.38
C TYR A 15 23.33 -7.33 3.20
N PRO A 16 22.22 -6.71 2.81
CA PRO A 16 21.64 -5.60 3.60
C PRO A 16 21.05 -6.11 4.93
N ASP A 17 20.72 -5.16 5.82
CA ASP A 17 19.95 -5.50 7.03
C ASP A 17 18.58 -6.10 6.61
N PRO A 18 18.30 -7.35 6.99
CA PRO A 18 17.03 -8.02 6.63
C PRO A 18 15.79 -7.34 7.25
N HIS A 19 15.99 -6.52 8.27
CA HIS A 19 14.92 -5.77 8.94
C HIS A 19 14.81 -4.31 8.50
N GLN A 20 15.74 -3.82 7.66
CA GLN A 20 15.80 -2.44 7.15
C GLN A 20 15.70 -1.38 8.26
N ARG A 21 16.30 -1.62 9.44
CA ARG A 21 16.10 -0.80 10.66
C ARG A 21 16.37 0.68 10.45
N ALA A 22 17.47 1.02 9.77
CA ALA A 22 17.83 2.41 9.51
C ALA A 22 16.80 3.10 8.60
N LEU A 23 16.35 2.41 7.55
CA LEU A 23 15.35 2.96 6.63
C LEU A 23 13.97 3.06 7.29
N LYS A 24 13.58 2.06 8.09
CA LYS A 24 12.33 2.11 8.87
C LYS A 24 12.31 3.27 9.85
N ALA A 25 13.42 3.57 10.52
CA ALA A 25 13.51 4.70 11.43
C ALA A 25 13.26 6.04 10.72
N LEU A 26 13.86 6.23 9.53
CA LEU A 26 13.61 7.44 8.71
C LEU A 26 12.16 7.56 8.25
N ILE A 27 11.56 6.44 7.82
CA ILE A 27 10.15 6.42 7.39
C ILE A 27 9.22 6.65 8.58
N ALA A 28 9.54 6.09 9.75
CA ALA A 28 8.80 6.27 10.99
C ALA A 28 8.73 7.75 11.40
N GLU A 29 9.87 8.45 11.35
CA GLU A 29 9.95 9.88 11.60
C GLU A 29 9.15 10.69 10.55
N LEU A 30 9.33 10.38 9.26
CA LEU A 30 8.65 11.09 8.16
C LEU A 30 7.11 10.93 8.20
N LYS A 31 6.62 9.77 8.62
CA LYS A 31 5.20 9.40 8.57
C LYS A 31 4.51 9.45 9.93
N ASP A 32 5.22 9.81 10.98
CA ASP A 32 4.74 9.85 12.37
C ASP A 32 4.08 8.53 12.80
N VAL A 33 4.80 7.41 12.59
CA VAL A 33 4.33 6.05 12.86
C VAL A 33 5.45 5.23 13.47
N ASP A 34 5.15 4.37 14.45
CA ASP A 34 6.13 3.45 15.02
C ASP A 34 6.76 2.53 13.97
N ALA A 35 8.09 2.38 14.01
CA ALA A 35 8.84 1.53 13.10
C ALA A 35 8.38 0.05 13.11
N GLY A 36 7.84 -0.44 14.23
CA GLY A 36 7.26 -1.76 14.37
C GLY A 36 5.98 -1.98 13.55
N ARG A 37 5.33 -0.90 13.14
CA ARG A 37 4.11 -0.90 12.32
C ARG A 37 4.38 -0.80 10.82
N ILE A 38 5.67 -0.79 10.40
CA ILE A 38 6.08 -0.58 9.02
C ILE A 38 6.59 -1.88 8.40
N PHE A 39 6.05 -2.26 7.27
CA PHE A 39 6.66 -3.19 6.34
C PHE A 39 7.17 -2.44 5.11
N ILE A 40 8.37 -2.81 4.63
CA ILE A 40 8.97 -2.26 3.41
C ILE A 40 9.07 -3.36 2.37
N GLY A 41 8.43 -3.16 1.23
CA GLY A 41 8.37 -4.10 0.11
C GLY A 41 9.05 -3.59 -1.16
N ASN A 42 9.35 -4.50 -2.06
CA ASN A 42 9.86 -4.21 -3.40
C ASN A 42 8.73 -3.69 -4.31
N GLY A 43 8.36 -2.44 -4.11
CA GLY A 43 7.10 -1.85 -4.53
C GLY A 43 5.94 -2.27 -3.59
N SER A 44 4.81 -1.58 -3.68
CA SER A 44 3.58 -2.00 -2.99
C SER A 44 3.07 -3.36 -3.49
N ASP A 45 3.48 -3.76 -4.69
CA ASP A 45 3.12 -5.06 -5.28
C ASP A 45 3.60 -6.24 -4.43
N GLU A 46 4.77 -6.15 -3.77
CA GLU A 46 5.21 -7.19 -2.83
C GLU A 46 4.28 -7.27 -1.61
N ALA A 47 3.84 -6.13 -1.07
CA ALA A 47 2.89 -6.13 0.03
C ALA A 47 1.52 -6.68 -0.39
N ILE A 48 1.07 -6.40 -1.62
CA ILE A 48 -0.17 -6.94 -2.18
C ILE A 48 -0.09 -8.47 -2.25
N ASP A 49 0.97 -9.03 -2.84
CA ASP A 49 1.16 -10.47 -2.97
C ASP A 49 1.26 -11.15 -1.58
N LEU A 50 2.05 -10.58 -0.68
CA LEU A 50 2.21 -11.11 0.67
C LEU A 50 0.92 -11.09 1.49
N ALA A 51 0.03 -10.08 1.30
CA ALA A 51 -1.25 -10.05 1.99
C ALA A 51 -2.11 -11.28 1.64
N PHE A 52 -2.15 -11.69 0.37
CA PHE A 52 -2.84 -12.92 -0.02
C PHE A 52 -2.21 -14.16 0.62
N ARG A 53 -0.88 -14.27 0.63
CA ARG A 53 -0.16 -15.41 1.23
C ARG A 53 -0.34 -15.51 2.74
N ILE A 54 -0.51 -14.38 3.42
CA ILE A 54 -0.63 -14.33 4.89
C ILE A 54 -2.05 -14.65 5.31
N PHE A 55 -3.06 -14.09 4.64
CA PHE A 55 -4.43 -14.07 5.14
C PHE A 55 -5.36 -15.06 4.43
N CYS A 56 -5.00 -15.57 3.24
CA CYS A 56 -5.88 -16.42 2.46
C CYS A 56 -5.32 -17.85 2.32
N ARG A 57 -6.20 -18.84 2.40
CA ARG A 57 -5.90 -20.22 2.04
C ARG A 57 -6.19 -20.41 0.55
N PRO A 58 -5.17 -20.83 -0.26
CA PRO A 58 -5.36 -21.09 -1.69
C PRO A 58 -6.51 -22.06 -1.97
N GLY A 59 -7.27 -21.80 -3.03
CA GLY A 59 -8.39 -22.65 -3.47
C GLY A 59 -9.60 -22.67 -2.56
N LEU A 60 -9.58 -21.95 -1.41
CA LEU A 60 -10.66 -21.97 -0.45
C LEU A 60 -11.18 -20.56 -0.11
N ASP A 61 -10.29 -19.65 0.29
CA ASP A 61 -10.66 -18.31 0.70
C ASP A 61 -10.82 -17.37 -0.52
N ASN A 62 -11.51 -16.26 -0.31
CA ASN A 62 -11.73 -15.26 -1.33
C ASN A 62 -11.43 -13.86 -0.81
N ALA A 63 -11.38 -12.90 -1.74
CA ALA A 63 -11.21 -11.48 -1.47
C ALA A 63 -12.27 -10.68 -2.24
N VAL A 64 -12.63 -9.52 -1.71
CA VAL A 64 -13.55 -8.57 -2.34
C VAL A 64 -12.79 -7.31 -2.74
N SER A 65 -13.10 -6.74 -3.89
CA SER A 65 -12.55 -5.46 -4.35
C SER A 65 -13.61 -4.64 -5.07
N ILE A 66 -13.41 -3.34 -5.12
CA ILE A 66 -14.17 -2.46 -6.03
C ILE A 66 -13.73 -2.65 -7.48
N ALA A 67 -14.59 -2.29 -8.44
CA ALA A 67 -14.27 -2.23 -9.87
C ALA A 67 -14.93 -1.02 -10.56
N PRO A 68 -14.21 -0.28 -11.45
CA PRO A 68 -12.81 -0.47 -11.81
C PRO A 68 -11.84 -0.01 -10.72
N THR A 69 -10.69 -0.70 -10.57
CA THR A 69 -9.60 -0.32 -9.67
C THR A 69 -8.26 -0.85 -10.17
N TYR A 70 -7.19 -0.74 -9.37
CA TYR A 70 -5.86 -1.21 -9.72
C TYR A 70 -5.83 -2.72 -9.99
N GLY A 71 -5.45 -3.09 -11.20
CA GLY A 71 -5.56 -4.46 -11.69
C GLY A 71 -4.69 -5.50 -10.98
N MET A 72 -3.65 -5.07 -10.24
CA MET A 72 -2.74 -6.00 -9.56
C MET A 72 -3.39 -6.75 -8.39
N TYR A 73 -4.47 -6.25 -7.80
CA TYR A 73 -5.19 -7.01 -6.76
C TYR A 73 -5.72 -8.32 -7.33
N ARG A 74 -6.35 -8.26 -8.51
CA ARG A 74 -6.86 -9.44 -9.20
C ARG A 74 -5.73 -10.36 -9.68
N VAL A 75 -4.63 -9.79 -10.18
CA VAL A 75 -3.47 -10.58 -10.63
C VAL A 75 -2.85 -11.32 -9.45
N ALA A 76 -2.61 -10.63 -8.33
CA ALA A 76 -2.05 -11.25 -7.13
C ALA A 76 -3.00 -12.31 -6.53
N ALA A 77 -4.31 -12.05 -6.50
CA ALA A 77 -5.30 -13.05 -6.09
C ALA A 77 -5.20 -14.32 -6.95
N ALA A 78 -5.23 -14.18 -8.27
CA ALA A 78 -5.12 -15.31 -9.19
C ALA A 78 -3.79 -16.07 -9.04
N THR A 79 -2.67 -15.36 -8.84
CA THR A 79 -1.35 -15.97 -8.62
C THR A 79 -1.31 -16.81 -7.34
N ASN A 80 -2.09 -16.42 -6.32
CA ASN A 80 -2.18 -17.10 -5.03
C ASN A 80 -3.37 -18.08 -4.95
N ASP A 81 -4.04 -18.38 -6.07
CA ASP A 81 -5.23 -19.24 -6.14
C ASP A 81 -6.35 -18.80 -5.18
N VAL A 82 -6.59 -17.47 -5.12
CA VAL A 82 -7.65 -16.84 -4.33
C VAL A 82 -8.67 -16.21 -5.25
N GLN A 83 -9.97 -16.52 -5.05
CA GLN A 83 -11.04 -15.94 -5.83
C GLN A 83 -11.16 -14.43 -5.51
N MET A 84 -11.11 -13.57 -6.54
CA MET A 84 -11.44 -12.14 -6.40
C MET A 84 -12.89 -11.90 -6.81
N ARG A 85 -13.68 -11.32 -5.91
CA ARG A 85 -15.03 -10.84 -6.16
C ARG A 85 -15.00 -9.34 -6.39
N GLU A 86 -15.32 -8.91 -7.60
CA GLU A 86 -15.29 -7.50 -7.98
C GLU A 86 -16.71 -6.91 -7.87
N VAL A 87 -16.83 -5.83 -7.11
CA VAL A 87 -18.09 -5.08 -6.90
C VAL A 87 -18.02 -3.77 -7.68
N PRO A 88 -18.91 -3.53 -8.64
CA PRO A 88 -18.93 -2.28 -9.40
C PRO A 88 -19.11 -1.05 -8.50
N LEU A 89 -18.34 0.00 -8.75
CA LEU A 89 -18.55 1.31 -8.13
C LEU A 89 -19.95 1.85 -8.45
N GLY A 90 -20.53 2.60 -7.53
CA GLY A 90 -21.81 3.24 -7.71
C GLY A 90 -21.79 4.42 -8.70
N ALA A 91 -22.93 5.09 -8.84
CA ALA A 91 -23.03 6.29 -9.66
C ALA A 91 -22.00 7.36 -9.25
N GLY A 92 -21.36 7.99 -10.23
CA GLY A 92 -20.28 8.95 -9.98
C GLY A 92 -19.05 8.34 -9.30
N TYR A 93 -18.85 7.03 -9.46
CA TYR A 93 -17.78 6.26 -8.83
C TYR A 93 -17.83 6.26 -7.28
N SER A 94 -19.03 6.34 -6.69
CA SER A 94 -19.21 6.25 -5.24
C SER A 94 -18.88 4.86 -4.70
N LEU A 95 -18.46 4.78 -3.42
CA LEU A 95 -18.12 3.53 -2.75
C LEU A 95 -19.38 2.72 -2.40
N PRO A 96 -19.57 1.51 -2.94
CA PRO A 96 -20.79 0.73 -2.72
C PRO A 96 -20.70 -0.09 -1.42
N VAL A 97 -20.65 0.57 -0.24
CA VAL A 97 -20.43 -0.06 1.08
C VAL A 97 -21.35 -1.27 1.30
N GLY A 98 -22.66 -1.13 1.04
CA GLY A 98 -23.63 -2.22 1.23
C GLY A 98 -23.36 -3.42 0.33
N ALA A 99 -23.01 -3.17 -0.94
CA ALA A 99 -22.72 -4.24 -1.90
C ALA A 99 -21.38 -4.95 -1.59
N LEU A 100 -20.37 -4.21 -1.14
CA LEU A 100 -19.09 -4.79 -0.70
C LEU A 100 -19.27 -5.73 0.48
N LEU A 101 -20.05 -5.34 1.48
CA LEU A 101 -20.36 -6.19 2.63
C LEU A 101 -21.22 -7.39 2.24
N ALA A 102 -22.17 -7.21 1.31
CA ALA A 102 -23.01 -8.31 0.83
C ALA A 102 -22.23 -9.31 -0.05
N ALA A 103 -21.15 -8.88 -0.70
CA ALA A 103 -20.27 -9.76 -1.48
C ALA A 103 -19.31 -10.59 -0.62
N ALA A 104 -19.14 -10.21 0.65
CA ALA A 104 -18.31 -10.93 1.61
C ALA A 104 -19.07 -12.10 2.26
N ASP A 105 -18.38 -13.20 2.52
CA ASP A 105 -18.85 -14.37 3.24
C ASP A 105 -17.81 -14.85 4.27
N GLU A 106 -18.02 -15.98 4.90
CA GLU A 106 -17.11 -16.57 5.90
C GLU A 106 -15.71 -16.91 5.37
N TYR A 107 -15.57 -17.06 4.04
CA TYR A 107 -14.32 -17.32 3.36
C TYR A 107 -13.63 -16.03 2.88
N THR A 108 -14.29 -14.88 3.01
CA THR A 108 -13.71 -13.60 2.61
C THR A 108 -12.71 -13.09 3.66
N LYS A 109 -11.43 -13.03 3.30
CA LYS A 109 -10.36 -12.64 4.23
C LYS A 109 -9.82 -11.24 3.99
N LEU A 110 -9.88 -10.75 2.74
CA LEU A 110 -9.36 -9.45 2.34
C LEU A 110 -10.43 -8.63 1.63
N MET A 111 -10.46 -7.33 1.94
CA MET A 111 -11.21 -6.34 1.17
C MET A 111 -10.24 -5.27 0.67
N TRP A 112 -10.22 -5.03 -0.65
CA TRP A 112 -9.30 -4.12 -1.33
C TRP A 112 -9.99 -2.83 -1.74
N LEU A 113 -9.47 -1.71 -1.26
CA LEU A 113 -9.92 -0.36 -1.59
C LEU A 113 -8.72 0.46 -2.05
N CYS A 114 -8.85 1.20 -3.15
CA CYS A 114 -7.85 2.16 -3.59
C CYS A 114 -8.43 3.57 -3.41
N SER A 115 -7.80 4.42 -2.61
CA SER A 115 -8.30 5.78 -2.36
C SER A 115 -7.14 6.76 -2.10
N PRO A 116 -6.89 7.70 -3.01
CA PRO A 116 -7.59 7.94 -4.30
C PRO A 116 -7.53 6.77 -5.26
N ASN A 117 -8.65 6.49 -5.95
CA ASN A 117 -8.76 5.31 -6.80
C ASN A 117 -8.08 5.48 -8.16
N ASN A 118 -7.43 4.46 -8.63
CA ASN A 118 -6.93 4.33 -9.99
C ASN A 118 -7.83 3.33 -10.76
N PRO A 119 -8.52 3.68 -11.88
CA PRO A 119 -8.25 4.85 -12.71
C PRO A 119 -9.19 6.05 -12.51
N THR A 120 -10.18 6.00 -11.62
CA THR A 120 -11.25 6.99 -11.54
C THR A 120 -10.83 8.33 -10.94
N GLY A 121 -9.72 8.35 -10.16
CA GLY A 121 -9.10 9.57 -9.63
C GLY A 121 -9.78 10.19 -8.41
N ASN A 122 -10.94 9.67 -7.99
CA ASN A 122 -11.66 10.15 -6.82
C ASN A 122 -11.17 9.47 -5.53
N ALA A 123 -11.24 10.20 -4.42
CA ALA A 123 -11.10 9.63 -3.07
C ALA A 123 -12.50 9.31 -2.51
N PHE A 124 -12.58 8.26 -1.68
CA PHE A 124 -13.82 7.89 -1.02
C PHE A 124 -13.99 8.65 0.31
N PRO A 125 -15.24 8.96 0.70
CA PRO A 125 -15.51 9.57 2.00
C PRO A 125 -14.98 8.72 3.17
N ALA A 126 -14.30 9.35 4.12
CA ALA A 126 -13.71 8.65 5.26
C ALA A 126 -14.72 7.83 6.06
N GLN A 127 -15.95 8.35 6.22
CA GLN A 127 -17.04 7.67 6.92
C GLN A 127 -17.45 6.35 6.25
N GLU A 128 -17.39 6.27 4.92
CA GLU A 128 -17.72 5.06 4.16
C GLU A 128 -16.63 3.99 4.34
N ILE A 129 -15.34 4.39 4.30
CA ILE A 129 -14.22 3.50 4.58
C ILE A 129 -14.28 3.01 6.03
N GLU A 130 -14.53 3.91 6.98
CA GLU A 130 -14.70 3.56 8.40
C GLU A 130 -15.85 2.58 8.62
N SER A 131 -16.97 2.75 7.92
CA SER A 131 -18.09 1.81 7.99
C SER A 131 -17.67 0.39 7.56
N LEU A 132 -16.83 0.25 6.54
CA LEU A 132 -16.28 -1.05 6.13
C LEU A 132 -15.33 -1.62 7.19
N LEU A 133 -14.40 -0.79 7.69
CA LEU A 133 -13.45 -1.21 8.73
C LEU A 133 -14.12 -1.74 10.00
N ARG A 134 -15.27 -1.16 10.39
CA ARG A 134 -16.02 -1.57 11.59
C ARG A 134 -16.94 -2.75 11.38
N ARG A 135 -17.34 -3.05 10.14
CA ARG A 135 -18.40 -4.05 9.82
C ARG A 135 -17.87 -5.29 9.13
N PHE A 136 -16.67 -5.24 8.60
CA PHE A 136 -16.03 -6.38 7.96
C PHE A 136 -15.09 -7.07 8.94
N ASP A 137 -15.29 -8.37 9.17
CA ASP A 137 -14.50 -9.15 10.13
C ASP A 137 -13.11 -9.58 9.62
N GLY A 138 -12.83 -9.35 8.32
CA GLY A 138 -11.53 -9.61 7.71
C GLY A 138 -10.64 -8.36 7.68
N ILE A 139 -9.54 -8.45 6.95
CA ILE A 139 -8.58 -7.36 6.77
C ILE A 139 -9.03 -6.44 5.63
N VAL A 140 -9.09 -5.14 5.90
CA VAL A 140 -9.28 -4.10 4.88
C VAL A 140 -7.90 -3.55 4.48
N VAL A 141 -7.56 -3.69 3.21
CA VAL A 141 -6.35 -3.10 2.63
C VAL A 141 -6.75 -1.82 1.89
N LEU A 142 -6.32 -0.68 2.42
CA LEU A 142 -6.53 0.64 1.84
C LEU A 142 -5.27 1.08 1.11
N ASP A 143 -5.32 1.06 -0.21
CA ASP A 143 -4.21 1.50 -1.05
C ASP A 143 -4.26 3.02 -1.24
N GLU A 144 -3.34 3.68 -0.58
CA GLU A 144 -3.11 5.12 -0.59
C GLU A 144 -1.93 5.53 -1.49
N ALA A 145 -1.68 4.81 -2.58
CA ALA A 145 -0.57 5.12 -3.49
C ALA A 145 -0.58 6.55 -4.03
N TYR A 146 -1.74 7.19 -4.05
CA TYR A 146 -1.95 8.56 -4.55
C TYR A 146 -2.31 9.58 -3.48
N ILE A 147 -2.16 9.23 -2.19
CA ILE A 147 -2.62 10.07 -1.06
C ILE A 147 -1.93 11.43 -1.01
N ASP A 148 -0.66 11.52 -1.40
CA ASP A 148 0.08 12.78 -1.41
C ASP A 148 -0.53 13.82 -2.38
N PHE A 149 -1.37 13.40 -3.33
CA PHE A 149 -2.10 14.28 -4.26
C PHE A 149 -3.52 14.60 -3.82
N ALA A 150 -4.01 14.02 -2.75
CA ALA A 150 -5.37 14.24 -2.23
C ALA A 150 -5.46 15.46 -1.31
N ASP A 151 -6.71 15.93 -1.13
CA ASP A 151 -7.04 16.87 -0.08
C ASP A 151 -7.46 16.09 1.16
N GLY A 152 -6.62 16.05 2.17
CA GLY A 152 -6.85 15.30 3.40
C GLY A 152 -5.77 14.26 3.68
N GLY A 153 -5.69 13.81 4.92
CA GLY A 153 -4.54 13.06 5.45
C GLY A 153 -4.61 11.53 5.33
N GLY A 154 -5.57 10.95 4.62
CA GLY A 154 -5.71 9.48 4.57
C GLY A 154 -6.02 8.83 5.92
N PHE A 155 -5.77 7.52 6.00
CA PHE A 155 -6.06 6.72 7.20
C PHE A 155 -4.81 6.40 8.05
N LEU A 156 -3.62 6.74 7.58
CA LEU A 156 -2.39 6.48 8.32
C LEU A 156 -2.40 7.06 9.75
N PRO A 157 -2.85 8.31 10.00
CA PRO A 157 -2.95 8.85 11.36
C PRO A 157 -3.96 8.10 12.25
N ARG A 158 -4.88 7.36 11.65
CA ARG A 158 -5.93 6.60 12.31
C ARG A 158 -5.65 5.10 12.43
N LEU A 159 -4.43 4.69 12.07
CA LEU A 159 -4.01 3.28 12.07
C LEU A 159 -4.23 2.58 13.43
N GLY A 160 -4.13 3.33 14.53
CA GLY A 160 -4.37 2.81 15.88
C GLY A 160 -5.83 2.53 16.22
N GLU A 161 -6.79 3.07 15.46
CA GLU A 161 -8.22 2.90 15.71
C GLU A 161 -8.77 1.57 15.11
N PHE A 162 -8.07 1.01 14.12
CA PHE A 162 -8.55 -0.13 13.33
C PHE A 162 -7.51 -1.24 13.27
N PRO A 163 -7.62 -2.27 14.10
CA PRO A 163 -6.63 -3.36 14.15
C PRO A 163 -6.61 -4.21 12.87
N ASN A 164 -7.67 -4.17 12.07
CA ASN A 164 -7.82 -4.88 10.80
C ASN A 164 -7.48 -4.02 9.56
N LEU A 165 -6.87 -2.85 9.74
CA LEU A 165 -6.46 -1.96 8.64
C LEU A 165 -5.01 -2.22 8.23
N ILE A 166 -4.80 -2.35 6.92
CA ILE A 166 -3.49 -2.21 6.27
C ILE A 166 -3.57 -1.01 5.33
N VAL A 167 -2.68 -0.03 5.52
CA VAL A 167 -2.53 1.11 4.61
C VAL A 167 -1.31 0.86 3.72
N LEU A 168 -1.51 0.85 2.41
CA LEU A 168 -0.40 0.79 1.44
C LEU A 168 -0.05 2.19 0.96
N GLN A 169 1.24 2.49 0.90
CA GLN A 169 1.77 3.69 0.26
C GLN A 169 2.98 3.33 -0.61
N THR A 170 3.38 4.22 -1.50
CA THR A 170 4.51 3.99 -2.40
C THR A 170 5.32 5.25 -2.61
N LEU A 171 6.62 5.10 -2.79
CA LEU A 171 7.49 6.19 -3.21
C LEU A 171 7.55 6.36 -4.74
N SER A 172 6.82 5.52 -5.48
CA SER A 172 6.83 5.53 -6.95
C SER A 172 6.08 6.70 -7.59
N LYS A 173 5.14 7.34 -6.86
CA LYS A 173 4.24 8.36 -7.40
C LYS A 173 4.72 9.76 -7.03
N ALA A 174 4.22 10.36 -5.98
CA ALA A 174 4.56 11.72 -5.58
C ALA A 174 6.06 11.93 -5.34
N TRP A 175 6.73 10.93 -4.79
CA TRP A 175 8.17 10.97 -4.51
C TRP A 175 9.05 10.78 -5.75
N GLY A 176 8.49 10.41 -6.91
CA GLY A 176 9.23 10.25 -8.15
C GLY A 176 10.26 9.11 -8.16
N MET A 177 10.16 8.15 -7.26
CA MET A 177 11.14 7.07 -7.06
C MET A 177 10.70 5.72 -7.65
N ALA A 178 9.93 5.73 -8.73
CA ALA A 178 9.42 4.49 -9.36
C ALA A 178 10.54 3.49 -9.70
N GLY A 179 11.70 3.98 -10.14
CA GLY A 179 12.87 3.14 -10.48
C GLY A 179 13.53 2.46 -9.27
N LEU A 180 13.32 2.95 -8.05
CA LEU A 180 13.89 2.36 -6.83
C LEU A 180 13.04 1.20 -6.28
N ARG A 181 11.83 1.00 -6.81
CA ARG A 181 10.94 -0.10 -6.43
C ARG A 181 10.71 -0.21 -4.92
N LEU A 182 10.31 0.87 -4.23
CA LEU A 182 10.02 0.82 -2.80
C LEU A 182 8.57 1.18 -2.51
N GLY A 183 7.88 0.25 -1.84
CA GLY A 183 6.53 0.39 -1.33
C GLY A 183 6.48 0.15 0.18
N LEU A 184 5.43 0.63 0.80
CA LEU A 184 5.24 0.64 2.24
C LEU A 184 3.88 0.02 2.56
N ALA A 185 3.83 -0.82 3.60
CA ALA A 185 2.59 -1.20 4.24
C ALA A 185 2.67 -0.82 5.72
N PHE A 186 1.63 -0.16 6.20
CA PHE A 186 1.47 0.25 7.58
C PHE A 186 0.29 -0.52 8.18
N ALA A 187 0.48 -1.13 9.34
CA ALA A 187 -0.55 -1.92 10.00
C ALA A 187 -0.31 -1.98 11.52
N SER A 188 -1.12 -2.77 12.24
CA SER A 188 -0.76 -3.12 13.62
C SER A 188 0.61 -3.81 13.65
N GLU A 189 1.32 -3.75 14.79
CA GLU A 189 2.61 -4.44 14.94
C GLU A 189 2.51 -5.94 14.67
N GLU A 190 1.39 -6.57 15.04
CA GLU A 190 1.11 -7.96 14.78
C GLU A 190 1.09 -8.24 13.27
N ILE A 191 0.32 -7.48 12.50
CA ILE A 191 0.21 -7.62 11.05
C ILE A 191 1.54 -7.31 10.37
N ALA A 192 2.19 -6.20 10.72
CA ALA A 192 3.51 -5.84 10.17
C ALA A 192 4.57 -6.92 10.48
N GLY A 193 4.48 -7.55 11.66
CA GLY A 193 5.30 -8.70 12.04
C GLY A 193 5.05 -9.94 11.18
N LEU A 194 3.80 -10.19 10.74
CA LEU A 194 3.49 -11.28 9.80
C LEU A 194 4.18 -11.07 8.45
N PHE A 195 4.09 -9.86 7.88
CA PHE A 195 4.82 -9.51 6.66
C PHE A 195 6.33 -9.73 6.82
N GLY A 196 6.90 -9.31 7.96
CA GLY A 196 8.32 -9.49 8.28
C GLY A 196 8.76 -10.95 8.31
N ARG A 197 7.89 -11.88 8.70
CA ARG A 197 8.18 -13.33 8.76
C ARG A 197 8.04 -14.03 7.42
N VAL A 198 7.16 -13.55 6.53
CA VAL A 198 6.84 -14.24 5.26
C VAL A 198 7.67 -13.69 4.09
N LYS A 199 8.12 -12.44 4.14
CA LYS A 199 8.97 -11.85 3.09
C LYS A 199 10.31 -12.57 2.96
N TYR A 200 10.94 -12.48 1.80
CA TYR A 200 12.34 -12.89 1.65
C TYR A 200 13.27 -12.07 2.56
N PRO A 201 14.31 -12.67 3.16
CA PRO A 201 15.17 -11.99 4.14
C PRO A 201 15.74 -10.66 3.66
N TYR A 202 16.24 -10.62 2.43
CA TYR A 202 16.95 -9.48 1.85
C TYR A 202 16.15 -8.85 0.71
N ASN A 203 14.82 -8.73 0.86
CA ASN A 203 13.92 -8.26 -0.19
C ASN A 203 14.27 -6.86 -0.72
N ILE A 204 14.82 -5.97 0.09
CA ILE A 204 15.27 -4.64 -0.35
C ILE A 204 16.78 -4.59 -0.40
N ASN A 205 17.34 -4.44 -1.60
CA ASN A 205 18.77 -4.42 -1.80
C ASN A 205 19.45 -3.16 -1.23
N THR A 206 20.76 -3.24 -1.00
CA THR A 206 21.57 -2.17 -0.39
C THR A 206 21.51 -0.85 -1.16
N LEU A 207 21.52 -0.90 -2.50
CA LEU A 207 21.52 0.31 -3.33
C LEU A 207 20.19 1.05 -3.21
N THR A 208 19.07 0.31 -3.24
CA THR A 208 17.73 0.86 -3.01
C THR A 208 17.63 1.51 -1.62
N GLN A 209 18.08 0.81 -0.56
CA GLN A 209 18.02 1.37 0.80
C GLN A 209 18.81 2.68 0.93
N ARG A 210 20.02 2.75 0.36
CA ARG A 210 20.85 3.96 0.38
C ARG A 210 20.22 5.11 -0.42
N ALA A 211 19.80 4.84 -1.66
CA ALA A 211 19.22 5.86 -2.53
C ALA A 211 17.90 6.43 -1.95
N VAL A 212 17.06 5.58 -1.38
CA VAL A 212 15.83 6.03 -0.71
C VAL A 212 16.14 6.86 0.53
N ALA A 213 17.05 6.42 1.40
CA ALA A 213 17.42 7.15 2.60
C ALA A 213 17.96 8.56 2.30
N GLU A 214 18.69 8.71 1.19
CA GLU A 214 19.16 10.02 0.71
C GLU A 214 17.99 10.87 0.18
N SER A 215 17.13 10.27 -0.64
CA SER A 215 16.01 10.96 -1.31
C SER A 215 14.91 11.41 -0.35
N LEU A 216 14.67 10.69 0.74
CA LEU A 216 13.67 11.05 1.76
C LEU A 216 13.97 12.34 2.53
N ARG A 217 15.20 12.88 2.39
CA ARG A 217 15.59 14.18 2.98
C ARG A 217 15.08 15.37 2.17
N ARG A 218 14.56 15.14 0.96
CA ARG A 218 14.03 16.19 0.10
C ARG A 218 12.61 16.56 0.51
N ASP A 219 12.29 17.85 0.41
CA ASP A 219 10.92 18.32 0.43
C ASP A 219 10.34 18.25 -0.99
N ILE A 220 9.24 17.52 -1.16
CA ILE A 220 8.55 17.36 -2.45
C ILE A 220 7.27 18.20 -2.54
N SER A 221 7.00 19.05 -1.55
CA SER A 221 5.74 19.79 -1.44
C SER A 221 5.48 20.69 -2.65
N ALA A 222 6.53 21.34 -3.18
CA ALA A 222 6.44 22.21 -4.33
C ALA A 222 6.09 21.45 -5.62
N GLU A 223 6.71 20.28 -5.85
CA GLU A 223 6.40 19.43 -7.01
C GLU A 223 4.98 18.88 -6.93
N VAL A 224 4.55 18.42 -5.76
CA VAL A 224 3.17 17.94 -5.53
C VAL A 224 2.16 19.07 -5.75
N ALA A 225 2.42 20.28 -5.24
CA ALA A 225 1.56 21.44 -5.45
C ALA A 225 1.45 21.81 -6.93
N ALA A 226 2.55 21.79 -7.67
CA ALA A 226 2.57 22.07 -9.11
C ALA A 226 1.74 21.04 -9.91
N ILE A 227 1.87 19.75 -9.61
CA ILE A 227 1.08 18.67 -10.23
C ILE A 227 -0.42 18.86 -9.93
N ARG A 228 -0.78 19.18 -8.69
CA ARG A 228 -2.18 19.42 -8.29
C ARG A 228 -2.77 20.65 -9.00
N ALA A 229 -2.01 21.73 -9.12
CA ALA A 229 -2.43 22.92 -9.85
C ALA A 229 -2.66 22.62 -11.34
N GLU A 230 -1.74 21.89 -11.97
CA GLU A 230 -1.86 21.52 -13.38
C GLU A 230 -3.02 20.55 -13.63
N ARG A 231 -3.26 19.60 -12.75
CA ARG A 231 -4.45 18.74 -12.78
C ARG A 231 -5.74 19.58 -12.79
N SER A 232 -5.85 20.58 -11.92
CA SER A 232 -7.03 21.43 -11.81
C SER A 232 -7.20 22.30 -13.07
N ARG A 233 -6.12 22.86 -13.59
CA ARG A 233 -6.11 23.64 -14.83
C ARG A 233 -6.59 22.79 -16.02
N LEU A 234 -6.06 21.57 -16.16
CA LEU A 234 -6.42 20.65 -17.24
C LEU A 234 -7.90 20.22 -17.14
N ALA A 235 -8.36 19.86 -15.94
CA ALA A 235 -9.76 19.48 -15.73
C ALA A 235 -10.72 20.62 -16.12
N SER A 236 -10.43 21.85 -15.73
CA SER A 236 -11.22 23.03 -16.10
C SER A 236 -11.21 23.28 -17.62
N ALA A 237 -10.06 23.12 -18.26
CA ALA A 237 -9.95 23.30 -19.71
C ALA A 237 -10.74 22.24 -20.50
N LEU A 238 -10.70 20.99 -20.08
CA LEU A 238 -11.45 19.89 -20.70
C LEU A 238 -12.96 20.02 -20.48
N ALA A 239 -13.41 20.53 -19.32
CA ALA A 239 -14.82 20.76 -19.06
C ALA A 239 -15.41 21.91 -19.88
N ALA A 240 -14.60 22.77 -20.50
CA ALA A 240 -15.00 23.89 -21.35
C ALA A 240 -15.06 23.51 -22.86
N CYS A 241 -14.63 22.30 -23.21
CA CYS A 241 -14.71 21.75 -24.58
C CYS A 241 -15.99 20.96 -24.81
#